data_0f3f55741b4716ef7408de3cf8cab52e
#
_entry.id   0f3f55741b4716ef7408de3cf8cab52e
#
_cell.length_a   1.000
_cell.length_b   1.000
_cell.length_c   1.000
_cell.angle_alpha   90.00
_cell.angle_beta   90.00
_cell.angle_gamma   90.00
#
_symmetry.space_group_name_H-M   'P 1'
#
loop_
_entity.id
_entity.type
_entity.pdbx_description
1 polymer ?
#
loop_
_entity_poly.entity_id
_entity_poly.type
_entity_poly.pdbx_seq_one_letter_code
_entity_poly.pdbx_strand_id
1 'polypeptide(L)'
;MAAAALITSGQPVASPQPESQYIMQQTELADTPSEGMPGINMPEPPEGADSGGMPAPAAGSNAADAPDQSGSDTASTTGTATRQIPNTFVQIKDVRGVTRARALRLQDGDLIVSIDGKPFHEDIETFLDILFENEDEAGLLLTVFRGGALFNIITKGPLGATLEYARPERAELARTALQKFTVEPKENVVLFEVLRDMGRSCRIIDTRLSPLAYLAPPVWVVYNRLWEVLVALIMIYACTLAVHWALFLITSVLLSLYFKRAHLVLRRSFSLVRGYHMWMVIAAKSELEVQKVCRQIDEKTTFEVELIGPAEPEEKPKKRRRRKK
;
A
#
# COMPACT_ATOMS: atom_id res chain seq x y z
N MET A 1 -23.16 -62.23 -7.65
CA MET A 1 -23.94 -61.04 -8.04
C MET A 1 -23.04 -59.82 -7.95
N ALA A 2 -22.67 -59.29 -9.12
CA ALA A 2 -21.71 -58.19 -9.26
C ALA A 2 -22.43 -56.83 -9.09
N ALA A 3 -21.81 -55.91 -8.35
CA ALA A 3 -22.20 -54.50 -8.34
C ALA A 3 -20.99 -53.67 -8.80
N ALA A 4 -21.14 -53.05 -9.95
CA ALA A 4 -20.17 -52.21 -10.62
C ALA A 4 -20.04 -50.87 -9.92
N ALA A 5 -18.82 -50.44 -9.62
CA ALA A 5 -18.48 -49.13 -9.14
C ALA A 5 -18.27 -48.22 -10.34
N LEU A 6 -19.07 -47.13 -10.43
CA LEU A 6 -18.89 -46.00 -11.33
C LEU A 6 -17.75 -45.09 -10.80
N ILE A 7 -16.67 -45.04 -11.54
CA ILE A 7 -15.59 -44.08 -11.32
C ILE A 7 -15.98 -42.78 -12.01
N THR A 8 -16.33 -41.76 -11.21
CA THR A 8 -16.50 -40.37 -11.67
C THR A 8 -15.14 -39.69 -11.64
N SER A 9 -14.63 -39.35 -12.82
CA SER A 9 -13.41 -38.56 -13.02
C SER A 9 -13.63 -37.12 -12.54
N GLY A 10 -13.20 -36.80 -11.33
CA GLY A 10 -13.09 -35.42 -10.85
C GLY A 10 -11.87 -34.75 -11.45
N GLN A 11 -12.09 -33.69 -12.23
CA GLN A 11 -11.01 -32.76 -12.59
C GLN A 11 -10.45 -32.10 -11.31
N PRO A 12 -9.12 -31.92 -11.20
CA PRO A 12 -8.55 -31.18 -10.08
C PRO A 12 -8.96 -29.70 -10.19
N VAL A 13 -9.71 -29.24 -9.21
CA VAL A 13 -9.95 -27.81 -8.97
C VAL A 13 -8.61 -27.18 -8.64
N ALA A 14 -8.15 -26.25 -9.49
CA ALA A 14 -6.95 -25.46 -9.22
C ALA A 14 -7.14 -24.72 -7.90
N SER A 15 -6.33 -25.07 -6.91
CA SER A 15 -6.25 -24.35 -5.63
C SER A 15 -5.87 -22.90 -5.91
N PRO A 16 -6.55 -21.89 -5.32
CA PRO A 16 -6.13 -20.49 -5.44
C PRO A 16 -4.73 -20.34 -4.85
N GLN A 17 -3.80 -19.87 -5.63
CA GLN A 17 -2.44 -19.54 -5.17
C GLN A 17 -2.54 -18.46 -4.09
N PRO A 18 -1.84 -18.59 -2.95
CA PRO A 18 -1.90 -17.59 -1.89
C PRO A 18 -1.31 -16.26 -2.39
N GLU A 19 -2.05 -15.18 -2.22
CA GLU A 19 -1.67 -13.79 -2.60
C GLU A 19 -0.27 -13.38 -2.08
N SER A 20 0.24 -14.04 -1.05
CA SER A 20 1.56 -13.82 -0.48
C SER A 20 2.74 -14.13 -1.41
N GLN A 21 2.57 -15.04 -2.39
CA GLN A 21 3.62 -15.31 -3.39
C GLN A 21 3.73 -14.20 -4.42
N TYR A 22 2.62 -13.49 -4.72
CA TYR A 22 2.63 -12.36 -5.64
C TYR A 22 3.41 -11.16 -5.10
N ILE A 23 3.34 -10.91 -3.80
CA ILE A 23 4.03 -9.78 -3.16
C ILE A 23 5.54 -10.05 -3.09
N MET A 24 5.97 -11.31 -2.88
CA MET A 24 7.38 -11.67 -2.89
C MET A 24 8.03 -11.54 -4.28
N GLN A 25 7.33 -11.94 -5.34
CA GLN A 25 7.86 -11.83 -6.70
C GLN A 25 8.01 -10.37 -7.17
N GLN A 26 7.20 -9.45 -6.66
CA GLN A 26 7.30 -8.04 -7.03
C GLN A 26 8.43 -7.29 -6.32
N THR A 27 8.80 -7.71 -5.11
CA THR A 27 9.93 -7.11 -4.40
C THR A 27 11.28 -7.57 -4.97
N GLU A 28 11.36 -8.79 -5.50
CA GLU A 28 12.57 -9.31 -6.16
C GLU A 28 12.78 -8.76 -7.58
N LEU A 29 11.69 -8.42 -8.29
CA LEU A 29 11.76 -7.83 -9.65
C LEU A 29 12.18 -6.35 -9.67
N ALA A 30 12.09 -5.66 -8.53
CA ALA A 30 12.50 -4.26 -8.41
C ALA A 30 14.00 -4.07 -8.15
N ASP A 31 14.70 -5.12 -7.68
CA ASP A 31 16.12 -5.06 -7.27
C ASP A 31 17.09 -5.76 -8.23
N THR A 32 16.66 -6.18 -9.44
CA THR A 32 17.57 -6.70 -10.45
C THR A 32 18.09 -5.55 -11.33
N PRO A 33 19.41 -5.25 -11.32
CA PRO A 33 19.99 -4.35 -12.31
C PRO A 33 19.78 -4.96 -13.69
N SER A 34 19.37 -4.12 -14.63
CA SER A 34 19.11 -4.47 -16.03
C SER A 34 20.37 -5.01 -16.71
N GLU A 35 20.61 -6.32 -16.61
CA GLU A 35 21.54 -6.99 -17.52
C GLU A 35 20.83 -7.28 -18.85
N GLY A 36 21.47 -6.80 -19.88
CA GLY A 36 21.18 -6.80 -21.30
C GLY A 36 20.21 -7.85 -21.84
N MET A 37 19.08 -7.40 -22.33
CA MET A 37 18.25 -8.21 -23.22
C MET A 37 18.97 -8.41 -24.56
N PRO A 38 19.03 -9.64 -25.10
CA PRO A 38 19.49 -9.88 -26.47
C PRO A 38 18.48 -9.26 -27.44
N GLY A 39 19.03 -8.54 -28.43
CA GLY A 39 18.28 -7.75 -29.41
C GLY A 39 17.22 -8.57 -30.15
N ILE A 40 15.99 -8.09 -30.07
CA ILE A 40 14.90 -8.49 -30.95
C ILE A 40 15.08 -7.67 -32.23
N ASN A 41 15.50 -8.34 -33.33
CA ASN A 41 15.49 -7.80 -34.66
C ASN A 41 14.05 -7.44 -35.06
N MET A 42 13.76 -6.16 -35.15
CA MET A 42 12.57 -5.68 -35.85
C MET A 42 12.86 -5.65 -37.33
N PRO A 43 11.98 -6.14 -38.21
CA PRO A 43 12.13 -6.02 -39.66
C PRO A 43 11.98 -4.56 -40.08
N GLU A 44 12.92 -4.09 -40.91
CA GLU A 44 12.90 -2.79 -41.58
C GLU A 44 11.64 -2.63 -42.44
N PRO A 45 11.05 -1.41 -42.48
CA PRO A 45 9.99 -1.11 -43.42
C PRO A 45 10.59 -0.93 -44.83
N PRO A 46 9.85 -1.32 -45.91
CA PRO A 46 10.36 -1.23 -47.27
C PRO A 46 10.50 0.22 -47.75
N GLU A 47 11.69 0.54 -48.22
CA GLU A 47 11.94 1.72 -49.07
C GLU A 47 11.22 1.61 -50.42
N GLY A 48 10.61 2.74 -50.85
CA GLY A 48 10.34 2.98 -52.24
C GLY A 48 8.96 3.43 -52.62
N ALA A 49 8.79 4.72 -52.89
CA ALA A 49 8.06 5.34 -54.00
C ALA A 49 8.00 6.86 -53.77
N ASP A 50 8.85 7.55 -54.35
CA ASP A 50 8.88 8.29 -55.59
C ASP A 50 8.02 9.58 -55.63
N SER A 51 8.76 10.61 -55.83
CA SER A 51 8.59 11.98 -56.32
C SER A 51 7.26 12.42 -56.93
N GLY A 52 6.82 13.63 -56.56
CA GLY A 52 5.82 14.41 -57.29
C GLY A 52 5.65 15.83 -56.73
N GLY A 53 6.49 16.77 -57.22
CA GLY A 53 6.14 17.99 -57.92
C GLY A 53 5.39 19.09 -57.17
N MET A 54 6.15 20.14 -56.84
CA MET A 54 5.64 21.51 -56.64
C MET A 54 4.78 22.03 -57.80
N PRO A 55 3.98 23.13 -57.69
CA PRO A 55 4.55 24.48 -57.72
C PRO A 55 3.94 25.52 -56.79
N ALA A 56 4.73 26.53 -56.47
CA ALA A 56 4.32 27.82 -55.94
C ALA A 56 3.71 28.71 -57.07
N PRO A 57 2.90 29.70 -56.72
CA PRO A 57 2.99 30.97 -57.39
C PRO A 57 3.11 32.18 -56.44
N ALA A 58 4.15 32.93 -56.64
CA ALA A 58 4.19 34.29 -57.18
C ALA A 58 3.57 35.43 -56.35
N ALA A 59 4.45 36.35 -56.07
CA ALA A 59 4.32 37.66 -55.51
C ALA A 59 3.35 38.59 -56.27
N GLY A 60 2.68 39.44 -55.51
CA GLY A 60 1.91 40.59 -56.03
C GLY A 60 1.96 41.74 -55.01
N SER A 61 2.84 42.69 -55.28
CA SER A 61 2.95 43.99 -54.64
C SER A 61 1.74 44.85 -54.97
N ASN A 62 1.20 45.63 -53.99
CA ASN A 62 0.86 47.03 -54.25
C ASN A 62 0.73 47.83 -52.95
N ALA A 63 1.37 48.96 -53.04
CA ALA A 63 1.49 50.00 -52.03
C ALA A 63 0.25 50.97 -52.01
N ALA A 64 0.25 51.79 -50.97
CA ALA A 64 -0.41 53.07 -50.74
C ALA A 64 -1.79 52.99 -50.00
N ASP A 65 -1.93 53.46 -48.80
CA ASP A 65 -2.15 54.82 -48.40
C ASP A 65 -2.52 54.82 -46.88
N ALA A 66 -1.92 55.66 -46.08
CA ALA A 66 -2.34 56.02 -44.77
C ALA A 66 -3.36 57.13 -44.83
N PRO A 67 -4.26 57.37 -43.87
CA PRO A 67 -3.87 58.14 -42.69
C PRO A 67 -4.49 57.69 -41.33
N ASP A 68 -3.67 57.88 -40.34
CA ASP A 68 -3.90 58.41 -39.00
C ASP A 68 -5.34 58.44 -38.41
N GLN A 69 -5.53 57.70 -37.30
CA GLN A 69 -6.26 58.13 -36.13
C GLN A 69 -6.03 57.22 -34.91
N SER A 70 -5.40 57.86 -33.97
CA SER A 70 -5.48 57.76 -32.52
C SER A 70 -6.32 56.64 -31.85
N GLY A 71 -5.68 55.98 -30.91
CA GLY A 71 -6.26 55.71 -29.59
C GLY A 71 -6.85 54.33 -29.37
N SER A 72 -6.11 53.50 -28.72
CA SER A 72 -6.42 52.87 -27.43
C SER A 72 -5.47 51.70 -27.21
N ASP A 73 -4.71 51.83 -26.19
CA ASP A 73 -3.90 50.79 -25.59
C ASP A 73 -4.78 49.56 -25.30
N THR A 74 -4.63 48.53 -26.11
CA THR A 74 -5.02 47.19 -25.70
C THR A 74 -3.74 46.38 -25.54
N ALA A 75 -3.18 46.50 -24.35
CA ALA A 75 -2.16 45.60 -23.88
C ALA A 75 -2.68 44.18 -24.06
N SER A 76 -2.13 43.47 -25.05
CA SER A 76 -2.20 42.02 -25.13
C SER A 76 -1.48 41.46 -23.93
N THR A 77 -2.20 41.45 -22.81
CA THR A 77 -1.81 40.67 -21.66
C THR A 77 -1.86 39.21 -22.11
N THR A 78 -0.70 38.68 -22.47
CA THR A 78 -0.47 37.24 -22.48
C THR A 78 -0.76 36.80 -21.05
N GLY A 79 -2.02 36.51 -20.78
CA GLY A 79 -2.46 35.95 -19.52
C GLY A 79 -1.81 34.61 -19.36
N THR A 80 -0.68 34.58 -18.66
CA THR A 80 -0.28 33.40 -17.93
C THR A 80 -1.49 33.08 -17.06
N ALA A 81 -2.30 32.14 -17.50
CA ALA A 81 -3.39 31.60 -16.70
C ALA A 81 -2.75 31.12 -15.41
N THR A 82 -2.81 31.95 -14.38
CA THR A 82 -2.43 31.58 -13.03
C THR A 82 -3.31 30.39 -12.70
N ARG A 83 -2.72 29.19 -12.81
CA ARG A 83 -3.38 27.94 -12.46
C ARG A 83 -3.82 28.11 -11.01
N GLN A 84 -5.10 28.32 -10.79
CA GLN A 84 -5.65 28.45 -9.45
C GLN A 84 -5.50 27.08 -8.79
N ILE A 85 -4.49 26.97 -7.92
CA ILE A 85 -4.27 25.77 -7.10
C ILE A 85 -5.54 25.60 -6.27
N PRO A 86 -6.27 24.50 -6.45
CA PRO A 86 -7.49 24.30 -5.67
C PRO A 86 -7.09 24.16 -4.20
N ASN A 87 -7.66 24.98 -3.33
CA ASN A 87 -7.44 24.89 -1.88
C ASN A 87 -8.18 23.67 -1.29
N THR A 88 -7.82 22.49 -1.80
CA THR A 88 -8.42 21.22 -1.43
C THR A 88 -7.36 20.15 -1.37
N PHE A 89 -7.69 18.98 -0.83
CA PHE A 89 -6.80 17.84 -0.72
C PHE A 89 -6.94 16.91 -1.91
N VAL A 90 -5.91 16.10 -2.14
CA VAL A 90 -5.92 15.02 -3.13
C VAL A 90 -6.64 13.81 -2.55
N GLN A 91 -7.60 13.26 -3.30
CA GLN A 91 -8.37 12.09 -2.95
C GLN A 91 -8.04 10.94 -3.87
N ILE A 92 -7.97 9.72 -3.33
CA ILE A 92 -7.87 8.50 -4.11
C ILE A 92 -9.25 8.19 -4.68
N LYS A 93 -9.34 8.14 -6.02
CA LYS A 93 -10.57 7.81 -6.74
C LYS A 93 -10.73 6.32 -6.93
N ASP A 94 -9.65 5.64 -7.35
CA ASP A 94 -9.66 4.21 -7.66
C ASP A 94 -8.27 3.63 -7.42
N VAL A 95 -8.23 2.44 -6.81
CA VAL A 95 -7.00 1.68 -6.55
C VAL A 95 -6.96 0.46 -7.45
N ARG A 96 -6.14 0.52 -8.50
CA ARG A 96 -5.97 -0.57 -9.45
C ARG A 96 -5.31 -1.81 -8.85
N GLY A 97 -5.48 -2.96 -9.52
CA GLY A 97 -5.21 -4.30 -8.99
C GLY A 97 -3.85 -4.55 -8.35
N VAL A 98 -2.74 -4.24 -9.04
CA VAL A 98 -1.37 -4.54 -8.56
C VAL A 98 -0.60 -3.24 -8.47
N THR A 99 -0.83 -2.48 -7.39
CA THR A 99 -0.21 -1.17 -7.19
C THR A 99 0.28 -1.01 -5.76
N ARG A 100 1.16 -0.05 -5.54
CA ARG A 100 1.67 0.28 -4.21
C ARG A 100 0.56 0.78 -3.28
N ALA A 101 -0.41 1.55 -3.79
CA ALA A 101 -1.58 1.97 -3.03
C ALA A 101 -2.35 0.76 -2.45
N ARG A 102 -2.52 -0.31 -3.25
CA ARG A 102 -3.16 -1.54 -2.77
C ARG A 102 -2.29 -2.29 -1.76
N ALA A 103 -0.98 -2.32 -1.93
CA ALA A 103 -0.07 -2.91 -0.97
C ALA A 103 -0.11 -2.18 0.39
N LEU A 104 -0.24 -0.85 0.37
CA LEU A 104 -0.45 0.00 1.53
C LEU A 104 -1.89 -0.02 2.08
N ARG A 105 -2.78 -0.80 1.45
CA ARG A 105 -4.20 -0.91 1.84
C ARG A 105 -4.94 0.42 1.82
N LEU A 106 -4.54 1.31 0.92
CA LEU A 106 -5.31 2.51 0.61
C LEU A 106 -6.62 2.12 -0.08
N GLN A 107 -7.65 2.91 0.16
CA GLN A 107 -9.01 2.67 -0.33
C GLN A 107 -9.52 3.86 -1.13
N ASP A 108 -10.52 3.59 -1.95
CA ASP A 108 -11.23 4.62 -2.66
C ASP A 108 -11.87 5.58 -1.67
N GLY A 109 -11.66 6.86 -1.91
CA GLY A 109 -12.13 7.92 -1.03
C GLY A 109 -11.16 8.34 0.07
N ASP A 110 -9.99 7.75 0.21
CA ASP A 110 -8.94 8.23 1.12
C ASP A 110 -8.44 9.62 0.67
N LEU A 111 -8.26 10.53 1.61
CA LEU A 111 -7.69 11.85 1.33
C LEU A 111 -6.25 11.90 1.82
N ILE A 112 -5.37 12.42 0.97
CA ILE A 112 -3.99 12.71 1.34
C ILE A 112 -3.95 14.16 1.81
N VAL A 113 -3.64 14.37 3.09
CA VAL A 113 -3.75 15.69 3.73
C VAL A 113 -2.41 16.33 4.04
N SER A 114 -1.34 15.54 4.23
CA SER A 114 0.00 16.08 4.41
C SER A 114 1.08 15.15 3.86
N ILE A 115 2.23 15.74 3.55
CA ILE A 115 3.45 15.06 3.13
C ILE A 115 4.55 15.50 4.09
N ASP A 116 5.25 14.54 4.71
CA ASP A 116 6.31 14.76 5.72
C ASP A 116 5.91 15.79 6.81
N GLY A 117 4.64 15.72 7.24
CA GLY A 117 4.09 16.61 8.27
C GLY A 117 3.67 17.99 7.78
N LYS A 118 3.89 18.33 6.53
CA LYS A 118 3.45 19.61 5.95
C LYS A 118 2.10 19.43 5.27
N PRO A 119 1.07 20.26 5.57
CA PRO A 119 -0.19 20.22 4.85
C PRO A 119 0.03 20.38 3.35
N PHE A 120 -0.58 19.51 2.55
CA PHE A 120 -0.44 19.52 1.11
C PHE A 120 -1.73 20.05 0.47
N HIS A 121 -1.63 21.18 -0.23
CA HIS A 121 -2.75 21.85 -0.89
C HIS A 121 -2.45 22.16 -2.37
N GLU A 122 -1.39 21.56 -2.91
CA GLU A 122 -0.97 21.76 -4.28
C GLU A 122 -1.75 20.86 -5.25
N ASP A 123 -1.42 20.92 -6.51
CA ASP A 123 -2.12 20.13 -7.52
C ASP A 123 -1.65 18.66 -7.56
N ILE A 124 -2.43 17.85 -8.29
CA ILE A 124 -2.16 16.42 -8.42
C ILE A 124 -0.83 16.16 -9.16
N GLU A 125 -0.47 17.03 -10.11
CA GLU A 125 0.78 16.88 -10.87
C GLU A 125 1.98 17.05 -9.94
N THR A 126 1.99 18.13 -9.14
CA THR A 126 3.04 18.36 -8.13
C THR A 126 3.12 17.21 -7.12
N PHE A 127 1.98 16.65 -6.71
CA PHE A 127 1.98 15.47 -5.84
C PHE A 127 2.66 14.27 -6.49
N LEU A 128 2.39 14.02 -7.75
CA LEU A 128 3.02 12.92 -8.49
C LEU A 128 4.52 13.18 -8.67
N ASP A 129 4.93 14.39 -8.99
CA ASP A 129 6.34 14.76 -9.14
C ASP A 129 7.10 14.52 -7.84
N ILE A 130 6.57 14.95 -6.68
CA ILE A 130 7.16 14.67 -5.37
C ILE A 130 7.33 13.16 -5.12
N LEU A 131 6.34 12.35 -5.53
CA LEU A 131 6.42 10.90 -5.37
C LEU A 131 7.44 10.25 -6.32
N PHE A 132 7.61 10.80 -7.54
CA PHE A 132 8.56 10.29 -8.52
C PHE A 132 10.00 10.72 -8.22
N GLU A 133 10.20 11.96 -7.76
CA GLU A 133 11.51 12.53 -7.46
C GLU A 133 12.08 12.06 -6.12
N ASN A 134 11.25 11.38 -5.31
CA ASN A 134 11.71 10.93 -4.01
C ASN A 134 12.69 9.76 -4.15
N GLU A 135 13.97 10.07 -4.01
CA GLU A 135 15.10 9.11 -3.97
C GLU A 135 15.40 8.61 -2.55
N ASP A 136 14.68 9.12 -1.54
CA ASP A 136 14.94 8.77 -0.14
C ASP A 136 14.58 7.31 0.13
N GLU A 137 15.57 6.51 0.54
CA GLU A 137 15.38 5.11 0.94
C GLU A 137 14.39 4.95 2.10
N ALA A 138 14.27 5.97 2.95
CA ALA A 138 13.30 5.99 4.05
C ALA A 138 11.85 6.18 3.56
N GLY A 139 11.65 6.65 2.32
CA GLY A 139 10.34 6.93 1.73
C GLY A 139 9.73 8.25 2.23
N LEU A 140 8.52 8.58 1.74
CA LEU A 140 7.73 9.75 2.14
C LEU A 140 6.67 9.36 3.17
N LEU A 141 6.52 10.18 4.20
CA LEU A 141 5.46 10.04 5.20
C LEU A 141 4.21 10.77 4.71
N LEU A 142 3.18 10.03 4.34
CA LEU A 142 1.90 10.59 3.94
C LEU A 142 0.89 10.48 5.09
N THR A 143 0.18 11.57 5.40
CA THR A 143 -0.96 11.52 6.33
C THR A 143 -2.24 11.35 5.53
N VAL A 144 -3.00 10.31 5.86
CA VAL A 144 -4.24 9.92 5.19
C VAL A 144 -5.43 10.13 6.11
N PHE A 145 -6.51 10.68 5.57
CA PHE A 145 -7.79 10.82 6.27
C PHE A 145 -8.80 9.81 5.75
N ARG A 146 -9.29 8.93 6.62
CA ARG A 146 -10.27 7.89 6.33
C ARG A 146 -11.30 7.80 7.45
N GLY A 147 -12.60 7.89 7.12
CA GLY A 147 -13.67 7.64 8.09
C GLY A 147 -13.63 8.52 9.35
N GLY A 148 -13.11 9.75 9.26
CA GLY A 148 -12.96 10.65 10.41
C GLY A 148 -11.64 10.49 11.18
N ALA A 149 -10.83 9.49 10.88
CA ALA A 149 -9.53 9.25 11.48
C ALA A 149 -8.38 9.70 10.58
N LEU A 150 -7.32 10.21 11.19
CA LEU A 150 -6.04 10.49 10.53
C LEU A 150 -5.02 9.43 10.93
N PHE A 151 -4.26 8.96 9.95
CA PHE A 151 -3.14 8.05 10.17
C PHE A 151 -2.04 8.28 9.16
N ASN A 152 -0.83 7.90 9.51
CA ASN A 152 0.33 8.04 8.65
C ASN A 152 0.64 6.72 7.96
N ILE A 153 1.16 6.82 6.73
CA ILE A 153 1.73 5.71 5.96
C ILE A 153 3.09 6.13 5.41
N ILE A 154 3.95 5.18 5.11
CA ILE A 154 5.22 5.43 4.43
C ILE A 154 5.16 4.80 3.04
N THR A 155 5.42 5.62 2.02
CA THR A 155 5.52 5.16 0.63
C THR A 155 6.90 5.42 0.06
N LYS A 156 7.37 4.49 -0.78
CA LYS A 156 8.63 4.63 -1.53
C LYS A 156 8.30 4.75 -3.01
N GLY A 157 7.99 5.98 -3.47
CA GLY A 157 7.65 6.29 -4.85
C GLY A 157 6.15 6.20 -5.18
N PRO A 158 5.76 6.19 -6.46
CA PRO A 158 4.40 6.41 -6.92
C PRO A 158 3.42 5.36 -6.40
N LEU A 159 2.22 5.82 -6.04
CA LEU A 159 1.15 4.99 -5.48
C LEU A 159 0.49 4.09 -6.53
N GLY A 160 0.43 4.55 -7.79
CA GLY A 160 -0.26 3.84 -8.87
C GLY A 160 -1.79 3.82 -8.72
N ALA A 161 -2.35 4.82 -8.05
CA ALA A 161 -3.79 5.04 -7.91
C ALA A 161 -4.26 6.17 -8.82
N THR A 162 -5.54 6.16 -9.18
CA THR A 162 -6.17 7.30 -9.84
C THR A 162 -6.53 8.34 -8.79
N LEU A 163 -6.16 9.58 -9.02
CA LEU A 163 -6.35 10.68 -8.08
C LEU A 163 -7.42 11.65 -8.60
N GLU A 164 -8.13 12.30 -7.69
CA GLU A 164 -9.05 13.38 -7.94
C GLU A 164 -8.98 14.43 -6.81
N TYR A 165 -9.62 15.57 -6.98
CA TYR A 165 -9.72 16.55 -5.90
C TYR A 165 -10.87 16.19 -4.96
N ALA A 166 -10.62 16.33 -3.67
CA ALA A 166 -11.62 16.07 -2.64
C ALA A 166 -12.79 17.05 -2.74
N ARG A 167 -13.99 16.59 -2.39
CA ARG A 167 -15.15 17.46 -2.26
C ARG A 167 -14.95 18.44 -1.09
N PRO A 168 -15.43 19.68 -1.19
CA PRO A 168 -15.18 20.72 -0.18
C PRO A 168 -15.62 20.31 1.23
N GLU A 169 -16.76 19.62 1.35
CA GLU A 169 -17.26 19.14 2.64
C GLU A 169 -16.28 18.19 3.34
N ARG A 170 -15.69 17.25 2.57
CA ARG A 170 -14.72 16.29 3.10
C ARG A 170 -13.37 16.97 3.39
N ALA A 171 -12.99 17.94 2.56
CA ALA A 171 -11.77 18.70 2.76
C ALA A 171 -11.81 19.50 4.07
N GLU A 172 -12.97 20.11 4.41
CA GLU A 172 -13.15 20.82 5.69
C GLU A 172 -13.08 19.89 6.89
N LEU A 173 -13.68 18.69 6.81
CA LEU A 173 -13.56 17.68 7.87
C LEU A 173 -12.12 17.26 8.08
N ALA A 174 -11.40 16.98 6.99
CA ALA A 174 -10.00 16.60 7.03
C ALA A 174 -9.11 17.72 7.60
N ARG A 175 -9.37 18.97 7.22
CA ARG A 175 -8.67 20.17 7.73
C ARG A 175 -8.87 20.32 9.23
N THR A 176 -10.10 20.20 9.71
CA THR A 176 -10.44 20.28 11.13
C THR A 176 -9.77 19.15 11.93
N ALA A 177 -9.72 17.94 11.37
CA ALA A 177 -9.02 16.81 11.98
C ALA A 177 -7.51 17.06 12.03
N LEU A 178 -6.92 17.58 10.93
CA LEU A 178 -5.48 17.83 10.84
C LEU A 178 -5.00 18.88 11.85
N GLN A 179 -5.81 19.90 12.16
CA GLN A 179 -5.47 20.91 13.19
C GLN A 179 -5.25 20.30 14.58
N LYS A 180 -5.90 19.18 14.87
CA LYS A 180 -5.80 18.46 16.16
C LYS A 180 -4.78 17.33 16.13
N PHE A 181 -4.27 17.01 14.95
CA PHE A 181 -3.37 15.88 14.74
C PHE A 181 -1.92 16.35 14.76
N THR A 182 -1.12 15.73 15.61
CA THR A 182 0.32 15.99 15.64
C THR A 182 1.02 14.94 14.78
N VAL A 183 1.65 15.36 13.70
CA VAL A 183 2.43 14.46 12.86
C VAL A 183 3.79 14.26 13.51
N GLU A 184 4.08 13.01 13.87
CA GLU A 184 5.40 12.63 14.39
C GLU A 184 6.44 12.64 13.26
N PRO A 185 7.70 12.98 13.57
CA PRO A 185 8.79 12.90 12.59
C PRO A 185 8.96 11.48 12.06
N LYS A 186 9.31 11.35 10.80
CA LYS A 186 9.48 10.08 10.09
C LYS A 186 10.42 9.09 10.80
N GLU A 187 11.44 9.59 11.47
CA GLU A 187 12.45 8.80 12.20
C GLU A 187 11.88 8.11 13.46
N ASN A 188 10.80 8.65 14.01
CA ASN A 188 10.19 8.15 15.24
C ASN A 188 9.04 7.17 15.00
N VAL A 189 8.61 7.03 13.75
CA VAL A 189 7.49 6.16 13.41
C VAL A 189 7.98 4.83 12.86
N VAL A 190 7.16 3.80 13.07
CA VAL A 190 7.36 2.44 12.62
C VAL A 190 6.15 1.98 11.87
N LEU A 191 6.39 1.20 10.85
CA LEU A 191 5.31 0.62 10.07
C LEU A 191 4.69 -0.55 10.84
N PHE A 192 3.38 -0.49 11.03
CA PHE A 192 2.57 -1.55 11.61
C PHE A 192 1.59 -2.08 10.56
N GLU A 193 1.45 -3.38 10.52
CA GLU A 193 0.45 -4.05 9.72
C GLU A 193 -0.70 -4.50 10.62
N VAL A 194 -1.89 -4.08 10.28
CA VAL A 194 -3.10 -4.44 10.99
C VAL A 194 -3.84 -5.50 10.19
N LEU A 195 -3.93 -6.69 10.76
CA LEU A 195 -4.71 -7.79 10.19
C LEU A 195 -6.03 -7.90 10.97
N ARG A 196 -7.11 -8.18 10.26
CA ARG A 196 -8.46 -8.23 10.80
C ARG A 196 -9.13 -9.54 10.43
N ASP A 197 -9.84 -10.11 11.38
CA ASP A 197 -10.72 -11.26 11.20
C ASP A 197 -12.16 -10.82 10.86
N MET A 198 -12.99 -11.72 10.36
CA MET A 198 -14.43 -11.49 10.11
C MET A 198 -15.17 -11.10 11.39
N GLY A 199 -14.71 -11.53 12.56
CA GLY A 199 -15.22 -11.16 13.88
C GLY A 199 -14.81 -9.78 14.38
N ARG A 200 -14.15 -8.96 13.54
CA ARG A 200 -13.58 -7.63 13.90
C ARG A 200 -12.47 -7.68 14.94
N SER A 201 -11.91 -8.86 15.19
CA SER A 201 -10.70 -9.00 15.96
C SER A 201 -9.50 -8.60 15.12
N CYS A 202 -8.66 -7.70 15.64
CA CYS A 202 -7.48 -7.21 14.97
C CYS A 202 -6.22 -7.69 15.66
N ARG A 203 -5.25 -8.06 14.82
CA ARG A 203 -3.90 -8.40 15.21
C ARG A 203 -2.93 -7.41 14.59
N ILE A 204 -2.09 -6.79 15.41
CA ILE A 204 -1.10 -5.81 14.98
C ILE A 204 0.25 -6.49 14.87
N ILE A 205 0.91 -6.30 13.74
CA ILE A 205 2.25 -6.83 13.47
C ILE A 205 3.21 -5.65 13.33
N ASP A 206 4.17 -5.55 14.25
CA ASP A 206 5.32 -4.65 14.10
C ASP A 206 6.26 -5.21 13.02
N THR A 207 6.61 -4.38 12.03
CA THR A 207 7.49 -4.77 10.93
C THR A 207 8.97 -4.70 11.28
N ARG A 208 9.35 -4.17 12.44
CA ARG A 208 10.74 -4.13 12.88
C ARG A 208 11.32 -5.52 13.03
N LEU A 209 12.60 -5.61 12.74
CA LEU A 209 13.35 -6.83 13.00
C LEU A 209 13.46 -7.07 14.51
N SER A 210 12.79 -8.11 14.99
CA SER A 210 12.95 -8.53 16.39
C SER A 210 14.31 -9.21 16.58
N PRO A 211 15.19 -8.70 17.45
CA PRO A 211 16.47 -9.36 17.73
C PRO A 211 16.29 -10.79 18.25
N LEU A 212 15.18 -11.05 18.94
CA LEU A 212 14.86 -12.37 19.46
C LEU A 212 14.60 -13.39 18.32
N ALA A 213 14.12 -12.94 17.15
CA ALA A 213 13.85 -13.82 16.02
C ALA A 213 15.09 -14.55 15.49
N TYR A 214 16.24 -13.85 15.47
CA TYR A 214 17.48 -14.45 14.97
C TYR A 214 18.42 -14.92 16.09
N LEU A 215 18.34 -14.34 17.29
CA LEU A 215 19.22 -14.74 18.40
C LEU A 215 18.73 -16.02 19.08
N ALA A 216 17.43 -16.14 19.26
CA ALA A 216 16.80 -17.30 19.90
C ALA A 216 15.48 -17.68 19.19
N PRO A 217 15.54 -18.29 17.99
CA PRO A 217 14.35 -18.65 17.21
C PRO A 217 13.29 -19.44 17.98
N PRO A 218 13.62 -20.45 18.80
CA PRO A 218 12.60 -21.20 19.56
C PRO A 218 11.79 -20.29 20.52
N VAL A 219 12.49 -19.38 21.22
CA VAL A 219 11.84 -18.46 22.17
C VAL A 219 10.94 -17.48 21.45
N TRP A 220 11.41 -16.96 20.30
CA TRP A 220 10.62 -16.06 19.47
C TRP A 220 9.35 -16.73 18.92
N VAL A 221 9.44 -18.00 18.51
CA VAL A 221 8.31 -18.79 18.01
C VAL A 221 7.27 -19.01 19.11
N VAL A 222 7.70 -19.33 20.34
CA VAL A 222 6.80 -19.45 21.52
C VAL A 222 6.13 -18.11 21.81
N TYR A 223 6.88 -17.03 21.84
CA TYR A 223 6.36 -15.68 22.09
C TYR A 223 5.27 -15.27 21.11
N ASN A 224 5.44 -15.62 19.81
CA ASN A 224 4.45 -15.35 18.77
C ASN A 224 3.35 -16.41 18.65
N ARG A 225 3.32 -17.42 19.54
CA ARG A 225 2.33 -18.52 19.56
C ARG A 225 2.25 -19.32 18.26
N LEU A 226 3.39 -19.54 17.62
CA LEU A 226 3.53 -20.29 16.37
C LEU A 226 3.83 -21.77 16.69
N TRP A 227 2.86 -22.48 17.25
CA TRP A 227 3.06 -23.84 17.79
C TRP A 227 3.50 -24.85 16.73
N GLU A 228 2.96 -24.76 15.52
CA GLU A 228 3.28 -25.64 14.41
C GLU A 228 4.76 -25.49 14.01
N VAL A 229 5.25 -24.24 13.95
CA VAL A 229 6.67 -23.94 13.66
C VAL A 229 7.55 -24.42 14.80
N LEU A 230 7.09 -24.30 16.05
CA LEU A 230 7.84 -24.78 17.21
C LEU A 230 8.08 -26.29 17.15
N VAL A 231 7.04 -27.05 16.85
CA VAL A 231 7.15 -28.52 16.72
C VAL A 231 8.13 -28.89 15.61
N ALA A 232 8.03 -28.26 14.45
CA ALA A 232 8.97 -28.49 13.35
C ALA A 232 10.42 -28.15 13.75
N LEU A 233 10.62 -27.03 14.45
CA LEU A 233 11.92 -26.58 14.91
C LEU A 233 12.54 -27.57 15.92
N ILE A 234 11.75 -28.05 16.89
CA ILE A 234 12.19 -29.04 17.87
C ILE A 234 12.59 -30.36 17.16
N MET A 235 11.79 -30.81 16.19
CA MET A 235 12.10 -32.01 15.41
C MET A 235 13.42 -31.85 14.63
N ILE A 236 13.64 -30.73 13.98
CA ILE A 236 14.90 -30.46 13.26
C ILE A 236 16.08 -30.47 14.24
N TYR A 237 15.98 -29.82 15.38
CA TYR A 237 17.05 -29.80 16.39
C TYR A 237 17.32 -31.18 16.97
N ALA A 238 16.27 -31.92 17.28
CA ALA A 238 16.41 -33.29 17.80
C ALA A 238 17.11 -34.24 16.79
N CYS A 239 16.69 -34.21 15.52
CA CYS A 239 17.28 -35.01 14.46
C CYS A 239 18.76 -34.64 14.22
N THR A 240 19.07 -33.34 14.14
CA THR A 240 20.45 -32.89 13.87
C THR A 240 21.39 -33.18 15.04
N LEU A 241 20.91 -33.04 16.28
CA LEU A 241 21.67 -33.33 17.48
C LEU A 241 21.92 -34.86 17.62
N ALA A 242 20.94 -35.70 17.26
CA ALA A 242 21.07 -37.18 17.29
C ALA A 242 22.13 -37.69 16.30
N VAL A 243 22.33 -36.99 15.19
CA VAL A 243 23.35 -37.37 14.18
C VAL A 243 24.73 -36.90 14.63
N HIS A 244 24.91 -35.62 14.88
CA HIS A 244 26.19 -35.06 15.29
C HIS A 244 26.03 -33.65 15.85
N TRP A 245 26.72 -33.33 16.95
CA TRP A 245 26.64 -32.02 17.59
C TRP A 245 27.08 -30.86 16.69
N ALA A 246 28.09 -31.07 15.81
CA ALA A 246 28.53 -30.07 14.86
C ALA A 246 27.43 -29.75 13.82
N LEU A 247 26.69 -30.77 13.38
CA LEU A 247 25.54 -30.60 12.48
C LEU A 247 24.43 -29.74 13.15
N PHE A 248 24.17 -30.00 14.43
CA PHE A 248 23.25 -29.19 15.22
C PHE A 248 23.68 -27.71 15.25
N LEU A 249 24.96 -27.38 15.46
CA LEU A 249 25.46 -26.02 15.47
C LEU A 249 25.28 -25.34 14.10
N ILE A 250 25.65 -26.03 13.02
CA ILE A 250 25.48 -25.50 11.65
C ILE A 250 24.00 -25.22 11.37
N THR A 251 23.11 -26.17 11.67
CA THR A 251 21.68 -26.04 11.48
C THR A 251 21.12 -24.89 12.32
N SER A 252 21.59 -24.71 13.55
CA SER A 252 21.18 -23.63 14.43
C SER A 252 21.52 -22.26 13.86
N VAL A 253 22.71 -22.09 13.28
CA VAL A 253 23.13 -20.86 12.60
C VAL A 253 22.29 -20.62 11.33
N LEU A 254 22.08 -21.65 10.51
CA LEU A 254 21.25 -21.53 9.30
C LEU A 254 19.81 -21.16 9.62
N LEU A 255 19.21 -21.76 10.63
CA LEU A 255 17.86 -21.40 11.09
C LEU A 255 17.80 -19.98 11.64
N SER A 256 18.82 -19.54 12.38
CA SER A 256 18.92 -18.16 12.85
C SER A 256 18.91 -17.16 11.70
N LEU A 257 19.70 -17.40 10.64
CA LEU A 257 19.72 -16.58 9.43
C LEU A 257 18.39 -16.64 8.67
N TYR A 258 17.77 -17.80 8.58
CA TYR A 258 16.45 -17.95 7.98
C TYR A 258 15.39 -17.13 8.73
N PHE A 259 15.33 -17.24 10.06
CA PHE A 259 14.36 -16.47 10.86
C PHE A 259 14.61 -14.96 10.78
N LYS A 260 15.85 -14.51 10.64
CA LYS A 260 16.16 -13.09 10.41
C LYS A 260 15.44 -12.55 9.17
N ARG A 261 15.35 -13.34 8.08
CA ARG A 261 14.66 -12.94 6.85
C ARG A 261 13.17 -13.27 6.85
N ALA A 262 12.79 -14.40 7.41
CA ALA A 262 11.43 -14.94 7.26
C ALA A 262 10.46 -14.55 8.37
N HIS A 263 10.89 -13.83 9.44
CA HIS A 263 10.06 -13.56 10.62
C HIS A 263 8.72 -12.86 10.31
N LEU A 264 8.71 -11.88 9.40
CA LEU A 264 7.48 -11.19 8.98
C LEU A 264 6.57 -12.10 8.16
N VAL A 265 7.16 -12.82 7.19
CA VAL A 265 6.43 -13.74 6.33
C VAL A 265 5.75 -14.83 7.15
N LEU A 266 6.46 -15.40 8.12
CA LEU A 266 5.91 -16.40 9.05
C LEU A 266 4.71 -15.82 9.83
N ARG A 267 4.87 -14.64 10.44
CA ARG A 267 3.77 -14.00 11.19
C ARG A 267 2.55 -13.72 10.31
N ARG A 268 2.75 -13.22 9.08
CA ARG A 268 1.67 -12.99 8.11
C ARG A 268 0.99 -14.29 7.70
N SER A 269 1.77 -15.28 7.25
CA SER A 269 1.23 -16.57 6.78
C SER A 269 0.39 -17.28 7.85
N PHE A 270 0.89 -17.34 9.07
CA PHE A 270 0.13 -17.94 10.18
C PHE A 270 -1.11 -17.15 10.57
N SER A 271 -1.08 -15.82 10.45
CA SER A 271 -2.27 -15.00 10.65
C SER A 271 -3.31 -15.24 9.56
N LEU A 272 -2.89 -15.36 8.30
CA LEU A 272 -3.78 -15.69 7.17
C LEU A 272 -4.43 -17.07 7.34
N VAL A 273 -3.66 -18.10 7.74
CA VAL A 273 -4.20 -19.44 8.02
C VAL A 273 -5.24 -19.42 9.15
N ARG A 274 -5.12 -18.52 10.11
CA ARG A 274 -6.10 -18.31 11.19
C ARG A 274 -7.32 -17.48 10.78
N GLY A 275 -7.44 -17.11 9.49
CA GLY A 275 -8.57 -16.35 8.95
C GLY A 275 -8.45 -14.83 9.08
N TYR A 276 -7.29 -14.33 9.51
CA TYR A 276 -7.02 -12.89 9.46
C TYR A 276 -6.65 -12.49 8.03
N HIS A 277 -7.06 -11.31 7.62
CA HIS A 277 -6.67 -10.71 6.34
C HIS A 277 -6.15 -9.29 6.59
N MET A 278 -5.26 -8.85 5.74
CA MET A 278 -4.65 -7.54 5.90
C MET A 278 -5.68 -6.44 5.67
N TRP A 279 -5.91 -5.62 6.67
CA TRP A 279 -6.90 -4.56 6.68
C TRP A 279 -6.29 -3.20 6.36
N MET A 280 -5.23 -2.81 7.06
CA MET A 280 -4.55 -1.53 6.82
C MET A 280 -3.08 -1.57 7.26
N VAL A 281 -2.32 -0.60 6.76
CA VAL A 281 -0.92 -0.37 7.11
C VAL A 281 -0.81 1.03 7.70
N ILE A 282 -0.21 1.16 8.87
CA ILE A 282 -0.13 2.42 9.62
C ILE A 282 1.30 2.64 10.07
N ALA A 283 1.84 3.85 9.83
CA ALA A 283 3.08 4.30 10.42
C ALA A 283 2.77 5.06 11.73
N ALA A 284 3.20 4.53 12.86
CA ALA A 284 2.93 5.09 14.18
C ALA A 284 4.13 4.92 15.12
N LYS A 285 4.15 5.64 16.21
CA LYS A 285 5.19 5.54 17.23
C LYS A 285 5.04 4.29 18.09
N SER A 286 3.80 3.86 18.31
CA SER A 286 3.48 2.75 19.20
C SER A 286 2.23 2.00 18.76
N GLU A 287 2.11 0.74 19.19
CA GLU A 287 0.94 -0.09 18.97
C GLU A 287 -0.35 0.53 19.57
N LEU A 288 -0.22 1.27 20.68
CA LEU A 288 -1.35 1.97 21.31
C LEU A 288 -1.94 3.03 20.38
N GLU A 289 -1.14 3.77 19.61
CA GLU A 289 -1.62 4.73 18.62
C GLU A 289 -2.34 4.03 17.47
N VAL A 290 -1.78 2.90 16.99
CA VAL A 290 -2.42 2.08 15.96
C VAL A 290 -3.80 1.61 16.43
N GLN A 291 -3.94 1.14 17.67
CA GLN A 291 -5.22 0.71 18.23
C GLN A 291 -6.23 1.86 18.31
N LYS A 292 -5.78 3.07 18.70
CA LYS A 292 -6.64 4.27 18.72
C LYS A 292 -7.17 4.59 17.32
N VAL A 293 -6.30 4.61 16.32
CA VAL A 293 -6.71 4.88 14.93
C VAL A 293 -7.69 3.82 14.42
N CYS A 294 -7.40 2.54 14.64
CA CYS A 294 -8.29 1.45 14.24
C CYS A 294 -9.68 1.59 14.87
N ARG A 295 -9.74 2.00 16.15
CA ARG A 295 -11.01 2.19 16.86
C ARG A 295 -11.75 3.45 16.45
N GLN A 296 -11.06 4.50 16.00
CA GLN A 296 -11.69 5.66 15.39
C GLN A 296 -12.35 5.34 14.04
N ILE A 297 -11.77 4.40 13.29
CA ILE A 297 -12.33 3.96 12.00
C ILE A 297 -13.50 2.99 12.20
N ASP A 298 -13.37 2.07 13.16
CA ASP A 298 -14.43 1.11 13.52
C ASP A 298 -14.44 0.90 15.06
N GLU A 299 -15.43 1.50 15.72
CA GLU A 299 -15.61 1.49 17.19
C GLU A 299 -15.75 0.08 17.79
N LYS A 300 -16.17 -0.88 16.98
CA LYS A 300 -16.38 -2.27 17.39
C LYS A 300 -15.16 -3.16 17.25
N THR A 301 -14.04 -2.59 16.85
CA THR A 301 -12.79 -3.33 16.69
C THR A 301 -12.26 -3.79 18.04
N THR A 302 -11.98 -5.09 18.16
CA THR A 302 -11.31 -5.71 19.30
C THR A 302 -9.87 -6.07 18.93
N PHE A 303 -8.99 -6.19 19.92
CA PHE A 303 -7.59 -6.53 19.68
C PHE A 303 -7.21 -7.79 20.47
N GLU A 304 -6.25 -8.56 19.93
CA GLU A 304 -5.72 -9.74 20.64
C GLU A 304 -5.09 -9.34 21.98
N VAL A 305 -4.42 -8.17 22.00
CA VAL A 305 -3.91 -7.52 23.21
C VAL A 305 -4.51 -6.12 23.26
N GLU A 306 -5.46 -5.88 24.16
CA GLU A 306 -6.13 -4.59 24.27
C GLU A 306 -5.33 -3.62 25.15
N LEU A 307 -4.87 -2.52 24.57
CA LEU A 307 -4.14 -1.43 25.24
C LEU A 307 -5.03 -0.21 25.55
N ILE A 308 -6.18 -0.10 24.86
CA ILE A 308 -7.08 1.08 24.92
C ILE A 308 -8.40 0.81 25.64
N GLY A 309 -8.52 -0.32 26.31
CA GLY A 309 -9.76 -0.73 26.99
C GLY A 309 -10.76 -1.43 26.06
N PRO A 310 -11.84 -2.00 26.60
CA PRO A 310 -12.78 -2.81 25.83
C PRO A 310 -13.55 -2.00 24.79
N ALA A 311 -13.89 -2.66 23.67
CA ALA A 311 -14.77 -2.09 22.66
C ALA A 311 -16.18 -1.87 23.21
N GLU A 312 -16.91 -0.91 22.63
CA GLU A 312 -18.30 -0.68 22.99
C GLU A 312 -19.15 -1.93 22.74
N PRO A 313 -19.89 -2.42 23.76
CA PRO A 313 -20.63 -3.67 23.63
C PRO A 313 -21.71 -3.53 22.54
N GLU A 314 -21.83 -4.52 21.66
CA GLU A 314 -22.93 -4.55 20.70
C GLU A 314 -24.27 -4.51 21.45
N GLU A 315 -25.08 -3.48 21.24
CA GLU A 315 -26.47 -3.50 21.66
C GLU A 315 -27.16 -4.68 20.97
N LYS A 316 -27.35 -5.75 21.74
CA LYS A 316 -28.12 -6.91 21.28
C LYS A 316 -29.49 -6.41 20.84
N PRO A 317 -29.95 -6.66 19.63
CA PRO A 317 -31.26 -6.20 19.18
C PRO A 317 -32.30 -6.72 20.17
N LYS A 318 -33.00 -5.79 20.84
CA LYS A 318 -34.08 -6.11 21.79
C LYS A 318 -35.03 -7.04 21.06
N LYS A 319 -35.04 -8.35 21.41
CA LYS A 319 -35.99 -9.34 20.89
C LYS A 319 -37.39 -8.76 21.12
N ARG A 320 -38.05 -8.31 20.03
CA ARG A 320 -39.45 -7.90 20.05
C ARG A 320 -40.24 -9.08 20.60
N ARG A 321 -40.64 -9.01 21.88
CA ARG A 321 -41.58 -9.95 22.46
C ARG A 321 -42.83 -9.92 21.61
N ARG A 322 -43.00 -10.93 20.76
CA ARG A 322 -44.26 -11.20 20.09
C ARG A 322 -45.32 -11.37 21.19
N ARG A 323 -46.12 -10.35 21.41
CA ARG A 323 -47.35 -10.45 22.19
C ARG A 323 -48.24 -11.47 21.48
N LYS A 324 -48.32 -12.69 22.06
CA LYS A 324 -49.38 -13.62 21.66
C LYS A 324 -50.70 -12.97 22.09
N LYS A 325 -51.58 -12.69 21.11
CA LYS A 325 -52.99 -12.48 21.35
C LYS A 325 -53.67 -13.85 21.35
#